data_3a0604a1de864e5cfa4f6598c0bc0f88
#
_entry.id   3a0604a1de864e5cfa4f6598c0bc0f88
#
_cell.length_a   1.000
_cell.length_b   1.000
_cell.length_c   1.000
_cell.angle_alpha   90.00
_cell.angle_beta   90.00
_cell.angle_gamma   90.00
#
_symmetry.space_group_name_H-M   'P 1'
#
loop_
_entity.id
_entity.type
_entity.pdbx_description
1 polymer ?
#
loop_
_entity_poly.entity_id
_entity_poly.type
_entity_poly.pdbx_seq_one_letter_code
_entity_poly.pdbx_strand_id
1 'polypeptide(L)'
;DKDSSISYKQSDRFDRYEKIAQDLVEKGLAYEDDGAIRFKVQDDQNIYFEDYIRGDMNFNTNDIEDFVILRSDKTPTYHLASTVDDIDYEISIIARGEDILSSTPKHIMIMKALDAKIPDFCHLPLLFGPDGKKLSKRHGDTSVSSFRDQGILANAMFNYMSILGWSPGDDLEIFQRDVAIDNFDLKNVLPNPAIFDTVKLLWMNGQYIRNLNKDEFSKKGTDNISASLGREIFK
;
A
#
# COMPACT_ATOMS: atom_id res chain seq x y z
N ASP A 1 -19.99 0.75 5.51
CA ASP A 1 -20.59 -0.57 5.74
C ASP A 1 -20.18 -1.47 4.58
N LYS A 2 -19.43 -2.53 4.89
CA LYS A 2 -19.04 -3.50 3.87
C LYS A 2 -20.28 -4.30 3.49
N ASP A 3 -20.68 -4.23 2.22
CA ASP A 3 -21.70 -5.14 1.70
C ASP A 3 -21.13 -6.57 1.81
N SER A 4 -21.74 -7.37 2.68
CA SER A 4 -21.32 -8.75 2.96
C SER A 4 -21.52 -9.69 1.75
N SER A 5 -22.19 -9.24 0.70
CA SER A 5 -22.38 -9.99 -0.55
C SER A 5 -21.19 -9.88 -1.52
N ILE A 6 -20.26 -8.93 -1.30
CA ILE A 6 -19.08 -8.71 -2.17
C ILE A 6 -17.87 -9.43 -1.57
N SER A 7 -17.31 -10.39 -2.31
CA SER A 7 -16.01 -10.96 -1.96
C SER A 7 -14.88 -10.05 -2.44
N TYR A 8 -14.01 -9.62 -1.51
CA TYR A 8 -12.80 -8.86 -1.79
C TYR A 8 -11.56 -9.75 -1.97
N LYS A 9 -11.72 -11.08 -1.91
CA LYS A 9 -10.64 -12.01 -2.14
C LYS A 9 -10.45 -12.25 -3.64
N GLN A 10 -9.27 -11.97 -4.16
CA GLN A 10 -8.96 -12.19 -5.57
C GLN A 10 -9.14 -13.65 -6.00
N SER A 11 -8.85 -14.61 -5.12
CA SER A 11 -9.06 -16.03 -5.39
C SER A 11 -10.52 -16.41 -5.69
N ASP A 12 -11.49 -15.62 -5.21
CA ASP A 12 -12.91 -15.88 -5.42
C ASP A 12 -13.42 -15.21 -6.72
N ARG A 13 -12.53 -14.54 -7.46
CA ARG A 13 -12.86 -13.71 -8.63
C ARG A 13 -12.12 -14.13 -9.91
N PHE A 14 -11.50 -15.30 -9.94
CA PHE A 14 -10.72 -15.76 -11.09
C PHE A 14 -11.52 -15.81 -12.39
N ASP A 15 -12.79 -16.25 -12.35
CA ASP A 15 -13.69 -16.25 -13.52
C ASP A 15 -13.89 -14.84 -14.10
N ARG A 16 -13.94 -13.82 -13.23
CA ARG A 16 -14.05 -12.41 -13.65
C ARG A 16 -12.82 -11.95 -14.42
N TYR A 17 -11.63 -12.29 -13.92
CA TYR A 17 -10.38 -11.91 -14.56
C TYR A 17 -10.16 -12.67 -15.88
N GLU A 18 -10.47 -13.96 -15.91
CA GLU A 18 -10.39 -14.77 -17.13
C GLU A 18 -11.31 -14.18 -18.21
N LYS A 19 -12.56 -13.87 -17.87
CA LYS A 19 -13.51 -13.23 -18.80
C LYS A 19 -12.95 -11.92 -19.37
N ILE A 20 -12.43 -11.04 -18.54
CA ILE A 20 -11.84 -9.77 -18.98
C ILE A 20 -10.64 -10.01 -19.91
N ALA A 21 -9.78 -10.98 -19.59
CA ALA A 21 -8.64 -11.31 -20.44
C ALA A 21 -9.10 -11.80 -21.85
N GLN A 22 -10.15 -12.63 -21.91
CA GLN A 22 -10.74 -13.09 -23.16
C GLN A 22 -11.40 -11.93 -23.94
N ASP A 23 -12.17 -11.07 -23.27
CA ASP A 23 -12.75 -9.87 -23.90
C ASP A 23 -11.68 -8.97 -24.54
N LEU A 24 -10.49 -8.86 -23.92
CA LEU A 24 -9.35 -8.14 -24.49
C LEU A 24 -8.76 -8.85 -25.72
N VAL A 25 -8.74 -10.17 -25.76
CA VAL A 25 -8.33 -10.96 -26.94
C VAL A 25 -9.32 -10.73 -28.09
N GLU A 26 -10.62 -10.80 -27.82
CA GLU A 26 -11.67 -10.57 -28.83
C GLU A 26 -11.59 -9.16 -29.42
N LYS A 27 -11.20 -8.16 -28.61
CA LYS A 27 -10.96 -6.78 -29.08
C LYS A 27 -9.64 -6.60 -29.83
N GLY A 28 -8.77 -7.62 -29.91
CA GLY A 28 -7.45 -7.54 -30.52
C GLY A 28 -6.41 -6.72 -29.70
N LEU A 29 -6.71 -6.47 -28.42
CA LEU A 29 -5.86 -5.74 -27.48
C LEU A 29 -4.99 -6.68 -26.62
N ALA A 30 -5.23 -7.99 -26.73
CA ALA A 30 -4.42 -9.04 -26.14
C ALA A 30 -4.33 -10.22 -27.11
N TYR A 31 -3.46 -11.17 -26.87
CA TYR A 31 -3.30 -12.39 -27.67
C TYR A 31 -2.88 -13.58 -26.81
N GLU A 32 -3.17 -14.78 -27.30
CA GLU A 32 -2.73 -16.02 -26.67
C GLU A 32 -1.28 -16.33 -27.06
N ASP A 33 -0.48 -16.71 -26.06
CA ASP A 33 0.92 -17.11 -26.19
C ASP A 33 1.23 -18.25 -25.23
N ASP A 34 1.44 -19.45 -25.78
CA ASP A 34 1.74 -20.69 -25.02
C ASP A 34 0.77 -20.97 -23.84
N GLY A 35 -0.53 -20.76 -24.11
CA GLY A 35 -1.62 -20.97 -23.15
C GLY A 35 -1.80 -19.81 -22.14
N ALA A 36 -0.94 -18.82 -22.13
CA ALA A 36 -1.12 -17.57 -21.40
C ALA A 36 -1.78 -16.52 -22.29
N ILE A 37 -2.31 -15.44 -21.70
CA ILE A 37 -2.78 -14.27 -22.43
C ILE A 37 -1.86 -13.10 -22.14
N ARG A 38 -1.35 -12.47 -23.21
CA ARG A 38 -0.53 -11.27 -23.14
C ARG A 38 -1.30 -10.05 -23.58
N PHE A 39 -1.16 -8.96 -22.84
CA PHE A 39 -1.61 -7.63 -23.27
C PHE A 39 -0.67 -7.11 -24.37
N LYS A 40 -1.26 -6.66 -25.48
CA LYS A 40 -0.54 -6.11 -26.62
C LYS A 40 -0.28 -4.63 -26.41
N VAL A 41 0.98 -4.25 -26.22
CA VAL A 41 1.38 -2.85 -26.08
C VAL A 41 1.41 -2.20 -27.46
N GLN A 42 0.82 -1.01 -27.57
CA GLN A 42 0.88 -0.23 -28.81
C GLN A 42 2.12 0.67 -28.80
N ASP A 43 2.87 0.66 -29.89
CA ASP A 43 4.09 1.45 -30.02
C ASP A 43 3.81 2.97 -30.06
N ASP A 44 4.84 3.76 -29.81
CA ASP A 44 4.90 5.21 -29.95
C ASP A 44 3.82 6.02 -29.20
N GLN A 45 3.36 5.49 -28.08
CA GLN A 45 2.44 6.21 -27.20
C GLN A 45 3.14 6.74 -25.95
N ASN A 46 2.64 7.86 -25.44
CA ASN A 46 3.02 8.36 -24.13
C ASN A 46 1.87 8.14 -23.13
N ILE A 47 2.22 7.51 -22.00
CA ILE A 47 1.33 7.35 -20.85
C ILE A 47 1.68 8.43 -19.86
N TYR A 48 0.82 9.43 -19.79
CA TYR A 48 0.95 10.55 -18.88
C TYR A 48 -0.06 10.42 -17.73
N PHE A 49 0.39 10.72 -16.50
CA PHE A 49 -0.47 10.90 -15.33
C PHE A 49 0.22 11.81 -14.31
N GLU A 50 -0.56 12.48 -13.49
CA GLU A 50 -0.09 13.25 -12.32
C GLU A 50 -0.12 12.34 -11.08
N ASP A 51 0.97 12.34 -10.32
CA ASP A 51 1.07 11.61 -9.04
C ASP A 51 1.15 12.63 -7.90
N TYR A 52 0.34 12.46 -6.85
CA TYR A 52 0.27 13.43 -5.75
C TYR A 52 1.62 13.71 -5.07
N ILE A 53 2.55 12.74 -5.10
CA ILE A 53 3.86 12.86 -4.43
C ILE A 53 4.99 13.04 -5.44
N ARG A 54 4.92 12.31 -6.58
CA ARG A 54 5.98 12.28 -7.59
C ARG A 54 5.84 13.34 -8.67
N GLY A 55 4.68 14.03 -8.72
CA GLY A 55 4.38 15.02 -9.74
C GLY A 55 4.10 14.40 -11.11
N ASP A 56 4.45 15.11 -12.15
CA ASP A 56 4.20 14.71 -13.54
C ASP A 56 5.01 13.49 -13.94
N MET A 57 4.32 12.43 -14.31
CA MET A 57 4.91 11.16 -14.76
C MET A 57 4.62 10.95 -16.24
N ASN A 58 5.65 10.58 -17.00
CA ASN A 58 5.53 10.28 -18.43
C ASN A 58 6.36 9.02 -18.77
N PHE A 59 5.72 8.04 -19.39
CA PHE A 59 6.33 6.78 -19.83
C PHE A 59 6.07 6.58 -21.31
N ASN A 60 7.11 6.26 -22.07
CA ASN A 60 6.95 5.87 -23.48
C ASN A 60 6.66 4.36 -23.57
N THR A 61 5.67 3.98 -24.39
CA THR A 61 5.31 2.58 -24.55
C THR A 61 6.36 1.74 -25.25
N ASN A 62 7.29 2.36 -26.01
CA ASN A 62 8.43 1.66 -26.61
C ASN A 62 9.39 1.05 -25.56
N ASP A 63 9.32 1.51 -24.30
CA ASP A 63 10.10 0.97 -23.20
C ASP A 63 9.33 -0.14 -22.44
N ILE A 64 8.14 -0.54 -22.92
CA ILE A 64 7.26 -1.51 -22.27
C ILE A 64 6.95 -2.65 -23.24
N GLU A 65 7.47 -3.82 -22.97
CA GLU A 65 7.16 -5.02 -23.74
C GLU A 65 5.72 -5.53 -23.46
N ASP A 66 5.19 -6.32 -24.40
CA ASP A 66 3.96 -7.09 -24.17
C ASP A 66 4.07 -7.94 -22.90
N PHE A 67 3.06 -7.91 -22.06
CA PHE A 67 3.14 -8.52 -20.75
C PHE A 67 1.97 -9.47 -20.45
N VAL A 68 2.27 -10.55 -19.74
CA VAL A 68 1.27 -11.54 -19.34
C VAL A 68 0.26 -10.92 -18.40
N ILE A 69 -1.03 -11.05 -18.73
CA ILE A 69 -2.17 -10.65 -17.88
C ILE A 69 -2.87 -11.86 -17.26
N LEU A 70 -2.95 -12.99 -17.99
CA LEU A 70 -3.46 -14.26 -17.48
C LEU A 70 -2.45 -15.36 -17.76
N ARG A 71 -2.10 -16.16 -16.75
CA ARG A 71 -1.15 -17.28 -16.88
C ARG A 71 -1.82 -18.49 -17.55
N SER A 72 -1.00 -19.44 -18.01
CA SER A 72 -1.48 -20.69 -18.63
C SER A 72 -2.31 -21.55 -17.69
N ASP A 73 -2.14 -21.42 -16.38
CA ASP A 73 -2.96 -22.07 -15.34
C ASP A 73 -4.25 -21.31 -15.01
N LYS A 74 -4.58 -20.28 -15.81
CA LYS A 74 -5.74 -19.40 -15.65
C LYS A 74 -5.69 -18.48 -14.43
N THR A 75 -4.57 -18.41 -13.72
CA THR A 75 -4.41 -17.43 -12.65
C THR A 75 -4.05 -16.04 -13.22
N PRO A 76 -4.70 -14.95 -12.74
CA PRO A 76 -4.37 -13.61 -13.21
C PRO A 76 -2.99 -13.19 -12.70
N THR A 77 -2.34 -12.30 -13.45
CA THR A 77 -1.20 -11.56 -12.89
C THR A 77 -1.69 -10.41 -12.01
N TYR A 78 -0.78 -9.86 -11.20
CA TYR A 78 -1.06 -8.67 -10.40
C TYR A 78 -1.61 -7.52 -11.27
N HIS A 79 -1.04 -7.33 -12.47
CA HIS A 79 -1.46 -6.24 -13.36
C HIS A 79 -2.94 -6.33 -13.74
N LEU A 80 -3.43 -7.52 -14.08
CA LEU A 80 -4.85 -7.70 -14.42
C LEU A 80 -5.74 -7.64 -13.19
N ALA A 81 -5.42 -8.46 -12.16
CA ALA A 81 -6.29 -8.60 -11.00
C ALA A 81 -6.47 -7.28 -10.25
N SER A 82 -5.38 -6.56 -9.96
CA SER A 82 -5.45 -5.29 -9.26
C SER A 82 -6.20 -4.23 -10.08
N THR A 83 -5.94 -4.15 -11.39
CA THR A 83 -6.62 -3.17 -12.25
C THR A 83 -8.12 -3.43 -12.37
N VAL A 84 -8.52 -4.69 -12.53
CA VAL A 84 -9.96 -5.05 -12.61
C VAL A 84 -10.66 -4.79 -11.28
N ASP A 85 -10.00 -5.09 -10.16
CA ASP A 85 -10.54 -4.78 -8.83
C ASP A 85 -10.71 -3.27 -8.62
N ASP A 86 -9.71 -2.48 -8.99
CA ASP A 86 -9.78 -1.02 -8.88
C ASP A 86 -10.94 -0.43 -9.71
N ILE A 87 -11.20 -1.00 -10.89
CA ILE A 87 -12.34 -0.63 -11.72
C ILE A 87 -13.67 -1.06 -11.10
N ASP A 88 -13.80 -2.33 -10.72
CA ASP A 88 -15.05 -2.91 -10.21
C ASP A 88 -15.46 -2.31 -8.85
N TYR A 89 -14.48 -1.87 -8.05
CA TYR A 89 -14.73 -1.21 -6.76
C TYR A 89 -14.74 0.32 -6.84
N GLU A 90 -14.66 0.88 -8.05
CA GLU A 90 -14.70 2.33 -8.30
C GLU A 90 -13.66 3.10 -7.46
N ILE A 91 -12.43 2.56 -7.38
CA ILE A 91 -11.35 3.18 -6.62
C ILE A 91 -11.03 4.55 -7.24
N SER A 92 -11.08 5.59 -6.43
CA SER A 92 -10.84 6.98 -6.87
C SER A 92 -9.37 7.40 -6.77
N ILE A 93 -8.61 6.84 -5.82
CA ILE A 93 -7.19 7.13 -5.61
C ILE A 93 -6.46 5.82 -5.30
N ILE A 94 -5.39 5.53 -6.04
CA ILE A 94 -4.49 4.40 -5.79
C ILE A 94 -3.27 4.90 -5.02
N ALA A 95 -3.27 4.72 -3.69
CA ALA A 95 -2.14 5.03 -2.81
C ALA A 95 -1.35 3.75 -2.50
N ARG A 96 -0.07 3.69 -2.92
CA ARG A 96 0.76 2.48 -2.77
C ARG A 96 2.26 2.82 -2.73
N GLY A 97 3.12 1.83 -2.46
CA GLY A 97 4.57 2.02 -2.47
C GLY A 97 5.12 2.34 -3.85
N GLU A 98 6.15 3.16 -3.91
CA GLU A 98 6.82 3.57 -5.16
C GLU A 98 7.54 2.42 -5.88
N ASP A 99 7.76 1.30 -5.23
CA ASP A 99 8.33 0.09 -5.84
C ASP A 99 7.46 -0.50 -6.95
N ILE A 100 6.19 -0.06 -7.04
CA ILE A 100 5.25 -0.46 -8.10
C ILE A 100 5.02 0.68 -9.11
N LEU A 101 5.68 1.82 -8.97
CA LEU A 101 5.50 2.99 -9.85
C LEU A 101 5.71 2.63 -11.33
N SER A 102 6.75 1.86 -11.65
CA SER A 102 7.04 1.41 -13.02
C SER A 102 5.95 0.49 -13.62
N SER A 103 5.07 -0.06 -12.80
CA SER A 103 3.91 -0.87 -13.23
C SER A 103 2.68 -0.03 -13.57
N THR A 104 2.63 1.23 -13.13
CA THR A 104 1.48 2.11 -13.30
C THR A 104 1.08 2.30 -14.78
N PRO A 105 2.00 2.50 -15.74
CA PRO A 105 1.61 2.59 -17.14
C PRO A 105 0.90 1.32 -17.66
N LYS A 106 1.27 0.13 -17.18
CA LYS A 106 0.58 -1.14 -17.54
C LYS A 106 -0.86 -1.15 -17.06
N HIS A 107 -1.11 -0.68 -15.82
CA HIS A 107 -2.46 -0.57 -15.27
C HIS A 107 -3.30 0.46 -16.05
N ILE A 108 -2.71 1.63 -16.38
CA ILE A 108 -3.39 2.65 -17.18
C ILE A 108 -3.75 2.13 -18.57
N MET A 109 -2.86 1.36 -19.22
CA MET A 109 -3.16 0.76 -20.53
C MET A 109 -4.33 -0.23 -20.46
N ILE A 110 -4.38 -1.08 -19.43
CA ILE A 110 -5.50 -2.00 -19.21
C ILE A 110 -6.79 -1.21 -18.94
N MET A 111 -6.76 -0.18 -18.10
CA MET A 111 -7.92 0.68 -17.81
C MET A 111 -8.47 1.32 -19.10
N LYS A 112 -7.57 1.88 -19.95
CA LYS A 112 -7.94 2.46 -21.25
C LYS A 112 -8.56 1.42 -22.19
N ALA A 113 -7.99 0.21 -22.24
CA ALA A 113 -8.50 -0.89 -23.08
C ALA A 113 -9.89 -1.37 -22.64
N LEU A 114 -10.25 -1.13 -21.38
CA LEU A 114 -11.57 -1.44 -20.80
C LEU A 114 -12.51 -0.24 -20.78
N ASP A 115 -12.12 0.89 -21.37
CA ASP A 115 -12.88 2.16 -21.36
C ASP A 115 -13.24 2.63 -19.94
N ALA A 116 -12.39 2.31 -18.95
CA ALA A 116 -12.60 2.62 -17.55
C ALA A 116 -12.05 4.00 -17.18
N LYS A 117 -12.62 4.59 -16.14
CA LYS A 117 -12.08 5.80 -15.53
C LYS A 117 -10.72 5.50 -14.89
N ILE A 118 -9.73 6.35 -15.19
CA ILE A 118 -8.41 6.28 -14.56
C ILE A 118 -8.48 7.00 -13.22
N PRO A 119 -8.12 6.35 -12.09
CA PRO A 119 -8.05 6.99 -10.78
C PRO A 119 -6.85 7.91 -10.66
N ASP A 120 -6.82 8.71 -9.60
CA ASP A 120 -5.61 9.44 -9.20
C ASP A 120 -4.57 8.50 -8.61
N PHE A 121 -3.30 8.91 -8.67
CA PHE A 121 -2.18 8.11 -8.16
C PHE A 121 -1.41 8.82 -7.05
N CYS A 122 -0.93 8.01 -6.10
CA CYS A 122 -0.11 8.47 -4.99
C CYS A 122 0.93 7.40 -4.66
N HIS A 123 2.18 7.58 -5.11
CA HIS A 123 3.25 6.62 -4.86
C HIS A 123 4.10 7.05 -3.66
N LEU A 124 3.82 6.42 -2.52
CA LEU A 124 4.48 6.67 -1.24
C LEU A 124 5.94 6.22 -1.26
N PRO A 125 6.86 6.97 -0.62
CA PRO A 125 8.25 6.58 -0.52
C PRO A 125 8.41 5.28 0.26
N LEU A 126 9.51 4.57 -0.03
CA LEU A 126 9.86 3.35 0.70
C LEU A 126 10.38 3.68 2.10
N LEU A 127 10.13 2.76 3.03
CA LEU A 127 10.76 2.77 4.35
C LEU A 127 12.05 1.98 4.31
N PHE A 128 13.11 2.57 4.87
CA PHE A 128 14.44 1.98 4.98
C PHE A 128 14.75 1.66 6.44
N GLY A 129 15.52 0.60 6.65
CA GLY A 129 16.12 0.32 7.96
C GLY A 129 17.32 1.23 8.24
N PRO A 130 17.88 1.15 9.49
CA PRO A 130 19.07 1.91 9.87
C PRO A 130 20.31 1.60 9.02
N ASP A 131 20.32 0.44 8.33
CA ASP A 131 21.38 0.00 7.43
C ASP A 131 21.26 0.60 6.01
N GLY A 132 20.30 1.50 5.78
CA GLY A 132 20.06 2.13 4.50
C GLY A 132 19.46 1.19 3.44
N LYS A 133 18.93 0.03 3.84
CA LYS A 133 18.27 -0.92 2.94
C LYS A 133 16.76 -0.93 3.18
N LYS A 134 15.98 -1.28 2.14
CA LYS A 134 14.51 -1.39 2.26
C LYS A 134 14.13 -2.19 3.50
N LEU A 135 13.24 -1.62 4.31
CA LEU A 135 12.74 -2.28 5.53
C LEU A 135 12.12 -3.63 5.18
N SER A 136 12.54 -4.67 5.87
CA SER A 136 12.13 -6.05 5.58
C SER A 136 12.23 -6.91 6.83
N LYS A 137 11.72 -8.15 6.78
CA LYS A 137 11.76 -9.12 7.90
C LYS A 137 13.15 -9.38 8.48
N ARG A 138 14.24 -9.12 7.74
CA ARG A 138 15.62 -9.22 8.28
C ARG A 138 15.95 -8.17 9.33
N HIS A 139 15.20 -7.08 9.41
CA HIS A 139 15.33 -6.04 10.43
C HIS A 139 14.53 -6.36 11.70
N GLY A 140 14.07 -7.60 11.84
CA GLY A 140 13.19 -8.09 12.90
C GLY A 140 11.74 -8.19 12.44
N ASP A 141 10.87 -8.58 13.36
CA ASP A 141 9.44 -8.57 13.09
C ASP A 141 8.93 -7.13 13.17
N THR A 142 8.63 -6.58 11.99
CA THR A 142 8.12 -5.21 11.80
C THR A 142 6.60 -5.15 11.71
N SER A 143 5.90 -6.22 12.12
CA SER A 143 4.44 -6.20 12.18
C SER A 143 3.94 -5.30 13.31
N VAL A 144 2.78 -4.69 13.11
CA VAL A 144 2.13 -3.87 14.16
C VAL A 144 1.86 -4.70 15.44
N SER A 145 1.55 -5.99 15.28
CA SER A 145 1.36 -6.91 16.40
C SER A 145 2.63 -7.10 17.21
N SER A 146 3.80 -7.22 16.56
CA SER A 146 5.08 -7.34 17.27
C SER A 146 5.39 -6.09 18.09
N PHE A 147 5.17 -4.89 17.53
CA PHE A 147 5.36 -3.64 18.29
C PHE A 147 4.40 -3.53 19.49
N ARG A 148 3.13 -3.91 19.30
CA ARG A 148 2.17 -4.00 20.41
C ARG A 148 2.68 -4.93 21.51
N ASP A 149 3.21 -6.09 21.12
CA ASP A 149 3.74 -7.12 22.03
C ASP A 149 5.00 -6.66 22.77
N GLN A 150 5.73 -5.70 22.22
CA GLN A 150 6.83 -5.00 22.85
C GLN A 150 6.38 -3.83 23.76
N GLY A 151 5.08 -3.58 23.90
CA GLY A 151 4.54 -2.52 24.74
C GLY A 151 4.48 -1.13 24.09
N ILE A 152 4.57 -1.07 22.77
CA ILE A 152 4.34 0.19 22.04
C ILE A 152 2.84 0.51 22.04
N LEU A 153 2.48 1.68 22.53
CA LEU A 153 1.10 2.17 22.57
C LEU A 153 0.60 2.48 21.16
N ALA A 154 -0.67 2.18 20.90
CA ALA A 154 -1.29 2.42 19.60
C ALA A 154 -1.18 3.88 19.15
N ASN A 155 -1.37 4.85 20.07
CA ASN A 155 -1.25 6.28 19.76
C ASN A 155 0.20 6.68 19.46
N ALA A 156 1.19 6.09 20.14
CA ALA A 156 2.60 6.34 19.85
C ALA A 156 2.99 5.79 18.48
N MET A 157 2.54 4.57 18.14
CA MET A 157 2.75 3.97 16.83
C MET A 157 2.08 4.79 15.73
N PHE A 158 0.83 5.22 15.92
CA PHE A 158 0.12 6.06 14.96
C PHE A 158 0.87 7.37 14.70
N ASN A 159 1.26 8.10 15.77
CA ASN A 159 1.99 9.36 15.64
C ASN A 159 3.35 9.13 14.95
N TYR A 160 4.10 8.09 15.34
CA TYR A 160 5.37 7.77 14.72
C TYR A 160 5.24 7.46 13.22
N MET A 161 4.28 6.62 12.84
CA MET A 161 4.01 6.30 11.43
C MET A 161 3.59 7.54 10.63
N SER A 162 2.86 8.47 11.24
CA SER A 162 2.44 9.70 10.59
C SER A 162 3.64 10.58 10.20
N ILE A 163 4.66 10.67 11.06
CA ILE A 163 5.86 11.50 10.78
C ILE A 163 6.90 10.81 9.87
N LEU A 164 6.67 9.56 9.46
CA LEU A 164 7.53 8.86 8.50
C LEU A 164 7.26 9.30 7.05
N GLY A 165 7.43 10.57 6.78
CA GLY A 165 7.25 11.16 5.46
C GLY A 165 6.19 12.25 5.38
N TRP A 166 5.60 12.63 6.54
CA TRP A 166 4.69 13.75 6.64
C TRP A 166 4.94 14.53 7.94
N SER A 167 4.48 15.78 8.00
CA SER A 167 4.52 16.60 9.22
C SER A 167 3.25 17.45 9.30
N PRO A 168 2.66 17.60 10.51
CA PRO A 168 1.55 18.55 10.71
C PRO A 168 1.96 20.02 10.63
N GLY A 169 3.25 20.33 10.53
CA GLY A 169 3.82 21.67 10.59
C GLY A 169 4.42 22.02 11.95
N ASP A 170 5.04 23.19 12.05
CA ASP A 170 5.55 23.81 13.28
C ASP A 170 6.51 22.93 14.13
N ASP A 171 7.27 22.02 13.51
CA ASP A 171 8.17 21.08 14.18
C ASP A 171 7.49 20.21 15.25
N LEU A 172 6.17 20.03 15.15
CA LEU A 172 5.37 19.27 16.09
C LEU A 172 5.60 17.76 15.90
N GLU A 173 6.36 17.15 16.80
CA GLU A 173 6.67 15.71 16.75
C GLU A 173 5.67 14.84 17.51
N ILE A 174 5.11 15.35 18.61
CA ILE A 174 4.14 14.63 19.45
C ILE A 174 2.78 15.31 19.33
N PHE A 175 1.80 14.61 18.79
CA PHE A 175 0.45 15.13 18.57
C PHE A 175 -0.63 14.05 18.72
N GLN A 176 -1.83 14.48 19.00
CA GLN A 176 -2.99 13.60 19.07
C GLN A 176 -3.49 13.24 17.65
N ARG A 177 -4.20 12.14 17.54
CA ARG A 177 -4.72 11.63 16.28
C ARG A 177 -5.55 12.66 15.50
N ASP A 178 -6.33 13.45 16.21
CA ASP A 178 -7.21 14.48 15.61
C ASP A 178 -6.39 15.54 14.87
N VAL A 179 -5.24 15.93 15.40
CA VAL A 179 -4.30 16.85 14.72
C VAL A 179 -3.85 16.28 13.37
N ALA A 180 -3.54 14.98 13.31
CA ALA A 180 -3.19 14.35 12.04
C ALA A 180 -4.37 14.32 11.07
N ILE A 181 -5.57 13.98 11.54
CA ILE A 181 -6.78 13.92 10.71
C ILE A 181 -7.11 15.28 10.11
N ASP A 182 -7.02 16.33 10.91
CA ASP A 182 -7.41 17.69 10.50
C ASP A 182 -6.39 18.35 9.55
N ASN A 183 -5.12 17.92 9.60
CA ASN A 183 -4.04 18.56 8.83
C ASN A 183 -3.46 17.68 7.71
N PHE A 184 -3.86 16.41 7.62
CA PHE A 184 -3.28 15.49 6.65
C PHE A 184 -3.73 15.81 5.22
N ASP A 185 -2.75 16.02 4.34
CA ASP A 185 -2.95 16.10 2.90
C ASP A 185 -1.88 15.24 2.20
N LEU A 186 -2.31 14.40 1.27
CA LEU A 186 -1.43 13.56 0.46
C LEU A 186 -0.37 14.35 -0.30
N LYS A 187 -0.68 15.58 -0.71
CA LYS A 187 0.24 16.48 -1.42
C LYS A 187 1.40 16.97 -0.55
N ASN A 188 1.25 16.88 0.77
CA ASN A 188 2.28 17.28 1.73
C ASN A 188 3.17 16.11 2.18
N VAL A 189 2.94 14.91 1.63
CA VAL A 189 3.83 13.77 1.88
C VAL A 189 5.14 13.96 1.14
N LEU A 190 6.24 13.82 1.87
CA LEU A 190 7.59 14.00 1.32
C LEU A 190 7.95 12.86 0.34
N PRO A 191 8.57 13.17 -0.81
CA PRO A 191 8.95 12.15 -1.79
C PRO A 191 10.17 11.32 -1.39
N ASN A 192 10.92 11.74 -0.38
CA ASN A 192 12.16 11.07 0.03
C ASN A 192 11.88 9.85 0.90
N PRO A 193 12.65 8.75 0.76
CA PRO A 193 12.57 7.61 1.64
C PRO A 193 12.75 8.00 3.10
N ALA A 194 11.96 7.41 3.99
CA ALA A 194 12.09 7.61 5.43
C ALA A 194 12.83 6.44 6.08
N ILE A 195 13.67 6.74 7.09
CA ILE A 195 14.37 5.73 7.87
C ILE A 195 13.51 5.36 9.09
N PHE A 196 13.23 4.07 9.25
CA PHE A 196 12.54 3.55 10.42
C PHE A 196 13.51 3.50 11.60
N ASP A 197 13.39 4.50 12.49
CA ASP A 197 14.23 4.66 13.68
C ASP A 197 13.49 4.13 14.92
N THR A 198 13.90 2.95 15.37
CA THR A 198 13.34 2.30 16.56
C THR A 198 13.63 3.11 17.84
N VAL A 199 14.75 3.82 17.91
CA VAL A 199 15.11 4.65 19.09
C VAL A 199 14.14 5.81 19.22
N LYS A 200 13.83 6.47 18.08
CA LYS A 200 12.83 7.55 18.04
C LYS A 200 11.44 7.02 18.41
N LEU A 201 11.04 5.86 17.90
CA LEU A 201 9.77 5.22 18.26
C LEU A 201 9.67 4.95 19.76
N LEU A 202 10.71 4.39 20.37
CA LEU A 202 10.75 4.11 21.81
C LEU A 202 10.70 5.40 22.64
N TRP A 203 11.41 6.44 22.21
CA TRP A 203 11.36 7.76 22.85
C TRP A 203 9.93 8.34 22.80
N MET A 204 9.29 8.31 21.62
CA MET A 204 7.90 8.77 21.47
C MET A 204 6.96 7.96 22.36
N ASN A 205 7.09 6.64 22.38
CA ASN A 205 6.29 5.77 23.23
C ASN A 205 6.43 6.16 24.72
N GLY A 206 7.65 6.46 25.16
CA GLY A 206 7.90 6.97 26.50
C GLY A 206 7.19 8.29 26.80
N GLN A 207 7.03 9.20 25.81
CA GLN A 207 6.25 10.44 25.99
C GLN A 207 4.78 10.13 26.19
N TYR A 208 4.21 9.23 25.37
CA TYR A 208 2.81 8.81 25.50
C TYR A 208 2.53 8.10 26.83
N ILE A 209 3.44 7.22 27.29
CA ILE A 209 3.32 6.53 28.59
C ILE A 209 3.30 7.52 29.75
N ARG A 210 4.19 8.52 29.74
CA ARG A 210 4.25 9.56 30.80
C ARG A 210 2.99 10.41 30.87
N ASN A 211 2.28 10.56 29.78
CA ASN A 211 1.04 11.33 29.68
C ASN A 211 -0.23 10.52 30.05
N LEU A 212 -0.10 9.21 30.31
CA LEU A 212 -1.23 8.40 30.79
C LEU A 212 -1.59 8.79 32.23
N ASN A 213 -2.88 8.82 32.54
CA ASN A 213 -3.31 8.88 33.92
C ASN A 213 -3.08 7.53 34.64
N LYS A 214 -3.19 7.52 35.95
CA LYS A 214 -2.88 6.35 36.77
C LYS A 214 -3.73 5.11 36.42
N ASP A 215 -5.00 5.31 36.11
CA ASP A 215 -5.92 4.21 35.81
C ASP A 215 -5.63 3.61 34.43
N GLU A 216 -5.40 4.45 33.42
CA GLU A 216 -4.97 4.02 32.09
C GLU A 216 -3.63 3.28 32.11
N PHE A 217 -2.67 3.79 32.89
CA PHE A 217 -1.36 3.14 33.05
C PHE A 217 -1.50 1.76 33.69
N SER A 218 -2.29 1.65 34.77
CA SER A 218 -2.53 0.37 35.47
C SER A 218 -3.22 -0.63 34.54
N LYS A 219 -4.25 -0.22 33.81
CA LYS A 219 -4.97 -1.07 32.86
C LYS A 219 -4.07 -1.59 31.76
N LYS A 220 -3.30 -0.72 31.10
CA LYS A 220 -2.36 -1.13 30.03
C LYS A 220 -1.23 -2.01 30.52
N GLY A 221 -0.73 -1.78 31.73
CA GLY A 221 0.24 -2.64 32.39
C GLY A 221 -0.30 -4.05 32.62
N THR A 222 -1.53 -4.15 33.13
CA THR A 222 -2.21 -5.44 33.37
C THR A 222 -2.47 -6.19 32.07
N ASP A 223 -2.97 -5.49 31.02
CA ASP A 223 -3.24 -6.08 29.72
C ASP A 223 -1.95 -6.67 29.10
N ASN A 224 -0.83 -5.95 29.16
CA ASN A 224 0.46 -6.42 28.67
C ASN A 224 1.01 -7.63 29.43
N ILE A 225 0.90 -7.63 30.75
CA ILE A 225 1.35 -8.76 31.60
C ILE A 225 0.47 -9.98 31.31
N SER A 226 -0.83 -9.84 31.23
CA SER A 226 -1.77 -10.93 30.91
C SER A 226 -1.51 -11.52 29.52
N ALA A 227 -1.23 -10.67 28.53
CA ALA A 227 -0.90 -11.11 27.18
C ALA A 227 0.46 -11.84 27.11
N SER A 228 1.43 -11.43 27.92
CA SER A 228 2.74 -12.08 28.04
C SER A 228 2.62 -13.46 28.70
N LEU A 229 1.92 -13.55 29.83
CA LEU A 229 1.68 -14.81 30.53
C LEU A 229 0.88 -15.81 29.71
N GLY A 230 -0.16 -15.36 28.98
CA GLY A 230 -0.93 -16.22 28.09
C GLY A 230 -0.09 -16.86 26.97
N ARG A 231 0.94 -16.16 26.47
CA ARG A 231 1.85 -16.70 25.47
C ARG A 231 2.84 -17.72 26.02
N GLU A 232 3.22 -17.64 27.28
CA GLU A 232 4.12 -18.63 27.90
C GLU A 232 3.39 -19.93 28.29
N ILE A 233 2.09 -19.85 28.59
CA ILE A 233 1.28 -21.00 28.98
C ILE A 233 0.90 -21.90 27.75
N PHE A 234 0.84 -21.32 26.53
CA PHE A 234 0.47 -22.03 25.31
C PHE A 234 1.66 -22.34 24.37
N LYS A 235 2.89 -22.19 24.83
CA LYS A 235 4.10 -22.74 24.19
C LYS A 235 4.51 -24.06 24.80
#